data_9c49975a85614504e8b16042877baadf
#
_entry.id   9c49975a85614504e8b16042877baadf
#
_cell.length_a   1.000
_cell.length_b   1.000
_cell.length_c   1.000
_cell.angle_alpha   90.00
_cell.angle_beta   90.00
_cell.angle_gamma   90.00
#
_symmetry.space_group_name_H-M   'P 1'
#
loop_
_entity.id
_entity.type
_entity.pdbx_description
1 polymer ?
#
loop_
_entity_poly.entity_id
_entity_poly.type
_entity_poly.pdbx_seq_one_letter_code
_entity_poly.pdbx_strand_id
1 'polypeptide(L)'
;KLKHNYQVCKFYYEKGKRKIGRALDFMGFIFYRNKTLIRKNIMLSATRLAKKMERSKEANRGYFHRHIEAMLSYMGWFTCTDTYDCYQSRIKPYIHVGRLKKIISKIKRRQNNEGMDQGKMLRGAAGAAACG
;
A
#
# COMPACT_ATOMS: atom_id res chain seq x y z
N LYS A 1 22.27 16.01 18.83
CA LYS A 1 22.65 17.23 18.07
C LYS A 1 21.63 17.48 16.97
N LEU A 2 21.10 18.72 16.86
CA LEU A 2 20.27 19.14 15.75
C LEU A 2 21.11 19.19 14.45
N LYS A 3 20.47 18.87 13.31
CA LYS A 3 21.13 19.02 12.02
C LYS A 3 21.45 20.47 11.76
N HIS A 4 22.57 20.76 11.08
CA HIS A 4 23.06 22.11 10.81
C HIS A 4 22.02 23.03 10.11
N ASN A 5 21.10 22.45 9.35
CA ASN A 5 20.10 23.17 8.56
C ASN A 5 18.66 22.97 9.06
N TYR A 6 18.45 22.81 10.39
CA TYR A 6 17.11 22.77 10.93
C TYR A 6 16.40 24.13 10.76
N GLN A 7 15.12 24.09 10.47
CA GLN A 7 14.29 25.28 10.34
C GLN A 7 13.15 25.22 11.35
N VAL A 8 13.00 26.28 12.11
CA VAL A 8 11.83 26.49 12.98
C VAL A 8 10.80 27.30 12.21
N CYS A 9 9.63 26.76 12.00
CA CYS A 9 8.54 27.45 11.33
C CYS A 9 7.23 27.29 12.11
N LYS A 10 6.33 28.26 11.95
CA LYS A 10 4.96 28.15 12.49
C LYS A 10 4.22 27.06 11.74
N PHE A 11 3.46 26.23 12.46
CA PHE A 11 2.58 25.24 11.85
C PHE A 11 1.50 25.94 11.02
N TYR A 12 1.13 25.32 9.88
CA TYR A 12 0.17 25.90 8.95
C TYR A 12 -1.20 26.15 9.59
N TYR A 13 -1.71 27.35 9.45
CA TYR A 13 -3.09 27.72 9.77
C TYR A 13 -3.60 28.82 8.82
N GLU A 14 -4.91 28.90 8.69
CA GLU A 14 -5.57 29.95 7.91
C GLU A 14 -6.21 30.97 8.85
N LYS A 15 -5.96 32.25 8.61
CA LYS A 15 -6.62 33.37 9.30
C LYS A 15 -7.29 34.25 8.26
N GLY A 16 -8.60 34.07 8.08
CA GLY A 16 -9.34 34.67 6.97
C GLY A 16 -8.80 34.16 5.63
N LYS A 17 -8.46 35.08 4.73
CA LYS A 17 -7.86 34.74 3.40
C LYS A 17 -6.34 34.51 3.44
N ARG A 18 -5.68 34.71 4.59
CA ARG A 18 -4.21 34.58 4.70
C ARG A 18 -3.82 33.19 5.17
N LYS A 19 -2.89 32.58 4.44
CA LYS A 19 -2.23 31.32 4.80
C LYS A 19 -0.93 31.62 5.54
N ILE A 20 -0.79 31.11 6.76
CA ILE A 20 0.35 31.39 7.64
C ILE A 20 1.00 30.05 8.01
N GLY A 21 2.33 30.03 8.01
CA GLY A 21 3.11 28.85 8.38
C GLY A 21 3.28 27.82 7.26
N ARG A 22 3.81 26.66 7.63
CA ARG A 22 4.06 25.53 6.72
C ARG A 22 3.38 24.27 7.22
N ALA A 23 2.91 23.44 6.30
CA ALA A 23 2.47 22.10 6.63
C ALA A 23 3.68 21.24 7.05
N LEU A 24 3.48 20.33 7.98
CA LEU A 24 4.51 19.38 8.39
C LEU A 24 4.54 18.21 7.38
N ASP A 25 5.66 18.05 6.69
CA ASP A 25 5.90 16.90 5.83
C ASP A 25 6.68 15.85 6.62
N PHE A 26 6.00 14.76 7.01
CA PHE A 26 6.58 13.70 7.83
C PHE A 26 6.11 12.32 7.36
N MET A 27 7.04 11.39 7.16
CA MET A 27 6.81 9.99 6.79
C MET A 27 5.84 9.79 5.60
N GLY A 28 5.86 10.71 4.64
CA GLY A 28 4.99 10.60 3.44
C GLY A 28 3.61 11.23 3.60
N PHE A 29 3.32 11.79 4.77
CA PHE A 29 2.12 12.57 5.04
C PHE A 29 2.43 14.05 5.11
N ILE A 30 1.46 14.86 4.72
CA ILE A 30 1.50 16.32 4.84
C ILE A 30 0.40 16.72 5.83
N PHE A 31 0.82 17.13 7.02
CA PHE A 31 -0.07 17.53 8.09
C PHE A 31 -0.37 19.02 8.00
N TYR A 32 -1.63 19.32 7.88
CA TYR A 32 -2.20 20.65 8.08
C TYR A 32 -2.92 20.67 9.43
N ARG A 33 -3.33 21.85 9.91
CA ARG A 33 -4.02 21.98 11.18
C ARG A 33 -5.34 21.20 11.24
N ASN A 34 -6.06 21.15 10.13
CA ASN A 34 -7.42 20.58 10.02
C ASN A 34 -7.54 19.39 9.07
N LYS A 35 -6.46 18.98 8.43
CA LYS A 35 -6.45 17.84 7.49
C LYS A 35 -5.08 17.21 7.35
N THR A 36 -5.06 15.94 7.02
CA THR A 36 -3.85 15.17 6.68
C THR A 36 -3.94 14.67 5.26
N LEU A 37 -2.97 15.01 4.43
CA LEU A 37 -2.90 14.58 3.04
C LEU A 37 -1.72 13.63 2.82
N ILE A 38 -1.82 12.78 1.80
CA ILE A 38 -0.69 11.98 1.33
C ILE A 38 0.21 12.86 0.46
N ARG A 39 1.53 12.66 0.59
CA ARG A 39 2.51 13.31 -0.27
C ARG A 39 2.23 13.02 -1.75
N LYS A 40 2.30 14.05 -2.59
CA LYS A 40 2.00 13.99 -4.03
C LYS A 40 2.71 12.83 -4.75
N ASN A 41 3.97 12.57 -4.42
CA ASN A 41 4.75 11.50 -5.04
C ASN A 41 4.15 10.10 -4.77
N ILE A 42 3.66 9.85 -3.56
CA ILE A 42 3.02 8.58 -3.19
C ILE A 42 1.70 8.41 -3.95
N MET A 43 0.90 9.47 -4.02
CA MET A 43 -0.35 9.47 -4.80
C MET A 43 -0.08 9.21 -6.29
N LEU A 44 0.94 9.84 -6.88
CA LEU A 44 1.32 9.61 -8.27
C LEU A 44 1.80 8.18 -8.51
N SER A 45 2.59 7.62 -7.59
CA SER A 45 3.06 6.22 -7.68
C SER A 45 1.91 5.24 -7.61
N ALA A 46 0.97 5.43 -6.69
CA ALA A 46 -0.24 4.61 -6.60
C ALA A 46 -1.11 4.71 -7.87
N THR A 47 -1.28 5.92 -8.41
CA THR A 47 -2.05 6.13 -9.66
C THR A 47 -1.38 5.46 -10.86
N ARG A 48 -0.05 5.55 -10.98
CA ARG A 48 0.72 4.88 -12.06
C ARG A 48 0.62 3.36 -11.94
N LEU A 49 0.71 2.84 -10.72
CA LEU A 49 0.54 1.41 -10.47
C LEU A 49 -0.88 0.94 -10.84
N ALA A 50 -1.91 1.68 -10.47
CA ALA A 50 -3.29 1.38 -10.83
C ALA A 50 -3.49 1.27 -12.36
N LYS A 51 -3.02 2.26 -13.10
CA LYS A 51 -3.06 2.25 -14.58
C LYS A 51 -2.25 1.10 -15.19
N LYS A 52 -1.08 0.78 -14.61
CA LYS A 52 -0.27 -0.35 -15.07
C LYS A 52 -1.00 -1.69 -14.85
N MET A 53 -1.65 -1.86 -13.73
CA MET A 53 -2.43 -3.06 -13.42
C MET A 53 -3.64 -3.21 -14.37
N GLU A 54 -4.33 -2.12 -14.69
CA GLU A 54 -5.44 -2.13 -15.66
C GLU A 54 -4.97 -2.59 -17.04
N ARG A 55 -3.89 -2.00 -17.57
CA ARG A 55 -3.30 -2.42 -18.86
C ARG A 55 -2.88 -3.90 -18.86
N SER A 56 -2.36 -4.42 -17.75
CA SER A 56 -1.99 -5.83 -17.63
C SER A 56 -3.22 -6.73 -17.68
N LYS A 57 -4.33 -6.30 -17.12
CA LYS A 57 -5.62 -7.00 -17.16
C LYS A 57 -6.18 -7.02 -18.59
N GLU A 58 -6.20 -5.88 -19.28
CA GLU A 58 -6.65 -5.75 -20.67
C GLU A 58 -5.83 -6.65 -21.62
N ALA A 59 -4.52 -6.77 -21.36
CA ALA A 59 -3.63 -7.67 -22.09
C ALA A 59 -3.75 -9.16 -21.69
N ASN A 60 -4.77 -9.58 -20.94
CA ASN A 60 -5.00 -10.93 -20.43
C ASN A 60 -3.82 -11.55 -19.64
N ARG A 61 -2.87 -10.73 -19.17
CA ARG A 61 -1.70 -11.19 -18.38
C ARG A 61 -2.00 -11.39 -16.90
N GLY A 62 -3.20 -10.99 -16.45
CA GLY A 62 -3.57 -11.02 -15.04
C GLY A 62 -2.80 -10.01 -14.18
N TYR A 63 -2.94 -10.11 -12.88
CA TYR A 63 -2.25 -9.24 -11.93
C TYR A 63 -1.01 -9.93 -11.36
N PHE A 64 0.15 -9.26 -11.41
CA PHE A 64 1.35 -9.72 -10.71
C PHE A 64 1.15 -9.60 -9.19
N HIS A 65 1.50 -10.63 -8.43
CA HIS A 65 1.36 -10.70 -6.97
C HIS A 65 1.93 -9.46 -6.28
N ARG A 66 3.17 -9.07 -6.60
CA ARG A 66 3.83 -7.88 -6.03
C ARG A 66 3.07 -6.58 -6.28
N HIS A 67 2.36 -6.45 -7.41
CA HIS A 67 1.56 -5.26 -7.71
C HIS A 67 0.29 -5.21 -6.85
N ILE A 68 -0.31 -6.37 -6.57
CA ILE A 68 -1.48 -6.47 -5.69
C ILE A 68 -1.09 -6.07 -4.26
N GLU A 69 0.02 -6.60 -3.75
CA GLU A 69 0.51 -6.26 -2.40
C GLU A 69 0.85 -4.78 -2.27
N ALA A 70 1.59 -4.22 -3.24
CA ALA A 70 1.91 -2.80 -3.25
C ALA A 70 0.65 -1.92 -3.29
N MET A 71 -0.36 -2.29 -4.10
CA MET A 71 -1.61 -1.55 -4.16
C MET A 71 -2.39 -1.63 -2.85
N LEU A 72 -2.45 -2.80 -2.20
CA LEU A 72 -3.09 -2.96 -0.90
C LEU A 72 -2.38 -2.15 0.20
N SER A 73 -1.04 -2.04 0.13
CA SER A 73 -0.27 -1.16 1.03
C SER A 73 -0.64 0.31 0.84
N TYR A 74 -0.76 0.78 -0.41
CA TYR A 74 -1.25 2.14 -0.67
C TYR A 74 -2.66 2.38 -0.14
N MET A 75 -3.53 1.37 -0.17
CA MET A 75 -4.89 1.50 0.38
C MET A 75 -4.90 1.82 1.87
N GLY A 76 -3.97 1.27 2.66
CA GLY A 76 -3.81 1.62 4.06
C GLY A 76 -3.54 3.12 4.27
N TRP A 77 -2.75 3.74 3.40
CA TRP A 77 -2.46 5.17 3.45
C TRP A 77 -3.69 6.03 3.15
N PHE A 78 -4.51 5.62 2.17
CA PHE A 78 -5.73 6.36 1.81
C PHE A 78 -6.80 6.32 2.89
N THR A 79 -6.89 5.24 3.67
CA THR A 79 -7.87 5.13 4.76
C THR A 79 -7.51 5.98 5.98
N CYS A 80 -6.23 6.33 6.14
CA CYS A 80 -5.74 7.13 7.27
C CYS A 80 -5.65 8.64 6.97
N THR A 81 -6.13 9.11 5.81
CA THR A 81 -5.94 10.49 5.37
C THR A 81 -7.19 11.06 4.69
N ASP A 82 -7.25 12.39 4.64
CA ASP A 82 -8.30 13.15 3.95
C ASP A 82 -8.11 13.20 2.42
N THR A 83 -7.50 12.14 1.84
CA THR A 83 -7.27 12.02 0.39
C THR A 83 -8.24 11.08 -0.31
N TYR A 84 -9.34 10.76 0.34
CA TYR A 84 -10.33 9.82 -0.19
C TYR A 84 -10.92 10.23 -1.54
N ASP A 85 -11.17 11.52 -1.77
CA ASP A 85 -11.66 12.02 -3.06
C ASP A 85 -10.66 11.79 -4.19
N CYS A 86 -9.36 11.94 -3.91
CA CYS A 86 -8.31 11.63 -4.87
C CYS A 86 -8.24 10.12 -5.18
N TYR A 87 -8.48 9.26 -4.19
CA TYR A 87 -8.61 7.83 -4.40
C TYR A 87 -9.81 7.50 -5.28
N GLN A 88 -10.99 8.06 -5.00
CA GLN A 88 -12.21 7.84 -5.76
C GLN A 88 -12.04 8.22 -7.24
N SER A 89 -11.42 9.38 -7.51
CA SER A 89 -11.28 9.91 -8.87
C SER A 89 -10.13 9.29 -9.66
N ARG A 90 -9.02 8.88 -9.01
CA ARG A 90 -7.77 8.53 -9.70
C ARG A 90 -7.40 7.05 -9.65
N ILE A 91 -7.93 6.28 -8.71
CA ILE A 91 -7.55 4.88 -8.51
C ILE A 91 -8.74 3.95 -8.67
N LYS A 92 -9.85 4.26 -8.04
CA LYS A 92 -11.06 3.43 -8.05
C LYS A 92 -11.58 3.08 -9.47
N PRO A 93 -11.51 3.98 -10.48
CA PRO A 93 -11.93 3.65 -11.85
C PRO A 93 -11.16 2.49 -12.47
N TYR A 94 -9.89 2.33 -12.09
CA TYR A 94 -9.00 1.31 -12.64
C TYR A 94 -9.01 0.00 -11.86
N ILE A 95 -9.25 0.05 -10.54
CA ILE A 95 -9.03 -1.10 -9.65
C ILE A 95 -10.13 -1.25 -8.61
N HIS A 96 -10.68 -2.47 -8.50
CA HIS A 96 -11.56 -2.88 -7.42
C HIS A 96 -10.78 -3.58 -6.31
N VAL A 97 -10.60 -2.90 -5.17
CA VAL A 97 -9.85 -3.40 -4.01
C VAL A 97 -10.40 -4.73 -3.48
N GLY A 98 -11.71 -4.90 -3.45
CA GLY A 98 -12.34 -6.16 -3.01
C GLY A 98 -11.92 -7.36 -3.87
N ARG A 99 -11.74 -7.16 -5.19
CA ARG A 99 -11.25 -8.19 -6.10
C ARG A 99 -9.77 -8.53 -5.80
N LEU A 100 -8.93 -7.53 -5.55
CA LEU A 100 -7.53 -7.73 -5.19
C LEU A 100 -7.37 -8.52 -3.89
N LYS A 101 -8.16 -8.19 -2.85
CA LYS A 101 -8.16 -8.92 -1.58
C LYS A 101 -8.54 -10.39 -1.78
N LYS A 102 -9.54 -10.70 -2.61
CA LYS A 102 -9.91 -12.09 -2.93
C LYS A 102 -8.80 -12.85 -3.64
N ILE A 103 -8.10 -12.20 -4.58
CA ILE A 103 -6.99 -12.83 -5.32
C ILE A 103 -5.84 -13.16 -4.37
N ILE A 104 -5.39 -12.20 -3.54
CA ILE A 104 -4.27 -12.43 -2.62
C ILE A 104 -4.60 -13.51 -1.57
N SER A 105 -5.84 -13.55 -1.09
CA SER A 105 -6.28 -14.60 -0.16
C SER A 105 -6.23 -16.00 -0.78
N LYS A 106 -6.60 -16.13 -2.06
CA LYS A 106 -6.49 -17.40 -2.79
C LYS A 106 -5.04 -17.83 -2.96
N ILE A 107 -4.14 -16.89 -3.31
CA ILE A 107 -2.70 -17.17 -3.47
C ILE A 107 -2.09 -17.62 -2.15
N LYS A 108 -2.35 -16.91 -1.06
CA LYS A 108 -1.84 -17.28 0.28
C LYS A 108 -2.34 -18.65 0.75
N ARG A 109 -3.61 -18.98 0.49
CA ARG A 109 -4.13 -20.32 0.81
C ARG A 109 -3.42 -21.44 0.06
N ARG A 110 -3.11 -21.25 -1.23
CA ARG A 110 -2.35 -22.22 -2.03
C ARG A 110 -0.94 -22.43 -1.47
N GLN A 111 -0.22 -21.34 -1.18
CA GLN A 111 1.13 -21.41 -0.61
C GLN A 111 1.15 -22.11 0.75
N ASN A 112 0.17 -21.88 1.61
CA ASN A 112 0.08 -22.54 2.91
C ASN A 112 -0.20 -24.05 2.76
N ASN A 113 -1.03 -24.46 1.81
CA ASN A 113 -1.30 -25.88 1.56
C ASN A 113 -0.07 -26.60 0.99
N GLU A 114 0.67 -25.99 0.07
CA GLU A 114 1.91 -26.54 -0.49
C GLU A 114 3.01 -26.66 0.59
N GLY A 115 3.13 -25.69 1.49
CA GLY A 115 4.05 -25.72 2.63
C GLY A 115 3.71 -26.81 3.67
N MET A 116 2.43 -27.12 3.87
CA MET A 116 2.01 -28.20 4.76
C MET A 116 2.28 -29.60 4.17
N ASP A 117 2.18 -29.76 2.85
CA ASP A 117 2.46 -31.03 2.17
C ASP A 117 3.96 -31.36 2.21
N GLN A 118 4.83 -30.39 1.99
CA GLN A 118 6.28 -30.55 2.13
C GLN A 118 6.68 -30.90 3.58
N GLY A 119 6.05 -30.28 4.57
CA GLY A 119 6.29 -30.59 5.99
C GLY A 119 5.84 -31.99 6.40
N LYS A 120 4.80 -32.53 5.77
CA LYS A 120 4.35 -33.93 5.97
C LYS A 120 5.31 -34.95 5.34
N MET A 121 5.82 -34.69 4.14
CA MET A 121 6.80 -35.56 3.47
C MET A 121 8.12 -35.69 4.27
N LEU A 122 8.63 -34.57 4.84
CA LEU A 122 9.85 -34.59 5.64
C LEU A 122 9.69 -35.34 6.97
N ARG A 123 8.51 -35.30 7.59
CA ARG A 123 8.24 -36.07 8.83
C ARG A 123 8.02 -37.56 8.57
N GLY A 124 7.51 -37.93 7.42
CA GLY A 124 7.37 -39.34 7.02
C GLY A 124 8.72 -40.00 6.74
N ALA A 125 9.69 -39.28 6.17
CA ALA A 125 11.02 -39.81 5.89
C ALA A 125 11.89 -40.03 7.15
N ALA A 126 11.70 -39.19 8.19
CA ALA A 126 12.43 -39.31 9.46
C ALA A 126 11.93 -40.48 10.35
N GLY A 127 10.68 -40.91 10.17
CA GLY A 127 10.09 -42.03 10.94
C GLY A 127 10.48 -43.41 10.41
N ALA A 128 10.93 -43.53 9.18
CA ALA A 128 11.33 -44.81 8.55
C ALA A 128 12.77 -45.22 8.86
N ALA A 129 13.61 -44.37 9.39
CA ALA A 129 15.03 -44.67 9.70
C ALA A 129 15.29 -45.12 11.15
N ALA A 130 14.26 -45.26 11.98
CA ALA A 130 14.40 -45.62 13.41
C ALA A 130 13.99 -47.06 13.74
N CYS A 131 13.75 -47.91 12.75
CA CYS A 131 13.51 -49.36 12.92
C CYS A 131 14.40 -50.14 11.97
N GLY A 132 15.64 -50.32 12.35
CA GLY A 132 16.61 -51.18 11.72
C GLY A 132 17.72 -51.51 12.68
#